data_eed34b0d3d18fff089ab10e454f893d4
#
_entry.id   eed34b0d3d18fff089ab10e454f893d4
#
_cell.length_a   1.000
_cell.length_b   1.000
_cell.length_c   1.000
_cell.angle_alpha   90.00
_cell.angle_beta   90.00
_cell.angle_gamma   90.00
#
_symmetry.space_group_name_H-M   'P 1'
#
loop_
_entity.id
_entity.type
_entity.pdbx_description
1 polymer ?
#
loop_
_entity_poly.entity_id
_entity_poly.type
_entity_poly.pdbx_seq_one_letter_code
_entity_poly.pdbx_strand_id
1 'polypeptide(L)'
;MLTNVVVESELCENCLESFPVSVEKTENLTSFINRVSDYSRSLLNKLAKGGKLSEEEGEVIQYMYETTNALKNKLNETVNSLDSKEINKILDGHSEVFDKGFAAMENDTIQMPKMIYDGPFAQSANSGDVKLIAKMGEISEKEAKEKIAAIFEKHDMKEIDMTGETKLRNIELYNFEMKDNAGRMFSAQMTKKGGVLAMFDSYEKCEAHNFDVEACVEIAENFLEKAGFDDMQEVWISEAGTECTINFAYEQNGVVCYSDLVKVKVCEEKGAVIGLEANSYIRSHTERKLPAAKLSMKEARAKLKNGFEAETERLCLIPVDNTETLAYEFSGEYGGSTYYVYIDAVNGSECELFTVVGSNQGRALM
;
A
#
# COMPACT_ATOMS: atom_id res chain seq x y z
N MET A 1 16.04 -7.66 23.43
CA MET A 1 14.95 -6.67 23.35
C MET A 1 14.21 -6.77 22.02
N LEU A 2 14.83 -6.52 20.86
CA LEU A 2 14.19 -6.59 19.53
C LEU A 2 13.43 -7.89 19.27
N THR A 3 14.03 -9.05 19.52
CA THR A 3 13.36 -10.36 19.36
C THR A 3 12.09 -10.45 20.20
N ASN A 4 12.10 -9.90 21.42
CA ASN A 4 10.92 -9.87 22.26
C ASN A 4 9.84 -8.94 21.70
N VAL A 5 10.21 -7.81 21.11
CA VAL A 5 9.25 -6.90 20.46
C VAL A 5 8.54 -7.60 19.32
N VAL A 6 9.26 -8.33 18.44
CA VAL A 6 8.65 -9.11 17.35
C VAL A 6 7.67 -10.14 17.90
N VAL A 7 8.10 -10.96 18.87
CA VAL A 7 7.24 -12.01 19.45
C VAL A 7 5.99 -11.43 20.12
N GLU A 8 6.15 -10.34 20.86
CA GLU A 8 5.03 -9.69 21.55
C GLU A 8 4.06 -9.02 20.56
N SER A 9 4.58 -8.46 19.46
CA SER A 9 3.74 -7.91 18.39
C SER A 9 2.88 -9.00 17.73
N GLU A 10 3.48 -10.15 17.37
CA GLU A 10 2.77 -11.29 16.78
C GLU A 10 1.71 -11.87 17.74
N LEU A 11 2.00 -11.91 19.05
CA LEU A 11 1.02 -12.34 20.03
C LEU A 11 -0.14 -11.35 20.16
N CYS A 12 0.10 -10.06 20.06
CA CYS A 12 -0.94 -9.04 20.06
C CYS A 12 -1.82 -9.13 18.80
N GLU A 13 -1.24 -9.34 17.62
CA GLU A 13 -1.95 -9.52 16.35
C GLU A 13 -2.90 -10.72 16.44
N ASN A 14 -2.40 -11.90 16.83
CA ASN A 14 -3.20 -13.10 17.02
C ASN A 14 -4.34 -12.91 18.04
N CYS A 15 -4.12 -12.12 19.10
CA CYS A 15 -5.17 -11.78 20.05
C CYS A 15 -6.26 -10.92 19.40
N LEU A 16 -5.90 -9.90 18.61
CA LEU A 16 -6.84 -9.00 17.95
C LEU A 16 -7.71 -9.72 16.91
N GLU A 17 -7.15 -10.64 16.15
CA GLU A 17 -7.90 -11.47 15.20
C GLU A 17 -8.97 -12.33 15.88
N SER A 18 -8.78 -12.66 17.16
CA SER A 18 -9.72 -13.47 17.93
C SER A 18 -10.89 -12.67 18.51
N PHE A 19 -10.87 -11.34 18.43
CA PHE A 19 -11.93 -10.53 19.01
C PHE A 19 -13.15 -10.40 18.08
N PRO A 20 -14.36 -10.57 18.60
CA PRO A 20 -15.61 -10.40 17.86
C PRO A 20 -15.96 -8.91 17.71
N VAL A 21 -15.03 -8.11 17.13
CA VAL A 21 -15.19 -6.66 16.96
C VAL A 21 -15.08 -6.32 15.48
N SER A 22 -15.72 -5.21 15.06
CA SER A 22 -15.67 -4.78 13.67
C SER A 22 -14.23 -4.46 13.23
N VAL A 23 -13.86 -4.91 12.03
CA VAL A 23 -12.53 -4.72 11.42
C VAL A 23 -12.08 -3.25 11.49
N GLU A 24 -12.99 -2.30 11.28
CA GLU A 24 -12.71 -0.86 11.31
C GLU A 24 -12.11 -0.36 12.64
N LYS A 25 -12.51 -0.95 13.78
CA LYS A 25 -11.99 -0.54 15.10
C LYS A 25 -10.61 -1.14 15.42
N THR A 26 -10.27 -2.26 14.81
CA THR A 26 -8.98 -2.93 15.02
C THR A 26 -7.92 -2.50 14.00
N GLU A 27 -8.31 -1.91 12.88
CA GLU A 27 -7.44 -1.58 11.75
C GLU A 27 -6.23 -0.71 12.14
N ASN A 28 -6.45 0.37 12.89
CA ASN A 28 -5.37 1.25 13.36
C ASN A 28 -4.41 0.54 14.30
N LEU A 29 -4.92 -0.32 15.17
CA LEU A 29 -4.12 -1.06 16.13
C LEU A 29 -3.31 -2.18 15.46
N THR A 30 -3.94 -2.91 14.56
CA THR A 30 -3.28 -3.94 13.74
C THR A 30 -2.19 -3.30 12.87
N SER A 31 -2.47 -2.18 12.23
CA SER A 31 -1.49 -1.42 11.45
C SER A 31 -0.30 -0.95 12.31
N PHE A 32 -0.54 -0.53 13.56
CA PHE A 32 0.54 -0.17 14.49
C PHE A 32 1.40 -1.38 14.85
N ILE A 33 0.77 -2.50 15.23
CA ILE A 33 1.47 -3.73 15.62
C ILE A 33 2.32 -4.25 14.47
N ASN A 34 1.80 -4.27 13.25
CA ASN A 34 2.51 -4.69 12.05
C ASN A 34 3.75 -3.82 11.81
N ARG A 35 3.62 -2.49 11.88
CA ARG A 35 4.77 -1.58 11.74
C ARG A 35 5.84 -1.82 12.79
N VAL A 36 5.46 -2.04 14.05
CA VAL A 36 6.40 -2.36 15.14
C VAL A 36 7.14 -3.67 14.85
N SER A 37 6.42 -4.71 14.42
CA SER A 37 6.99 -6.01 14.06
C SER A 37 7.98 -5.88 12.91
N ASP A 38 7.58 -5.27 11.80
CA ASP A 38 8.37 -5.16 10.58
C ASP A 38 9.62 -4.29 10.79
N TYR A 39 9.48 -3.15 11.49
CA TYR A 39 10.63 -2.32 11.82
C TYR A 39 11.63 -3.08 12.71
N SER A 40 11.15 -3.82 13.70
CA SER A 40 12.01 -4.62 14.57
C SER A 40 12.73 -5.72 13.77
N ARG A 41 12.08 -6.36 12.80
CA ARG A 41 12.69 -7.34 11.90
C ARG A 41 13.76 -6.68 11.00
N SER A 42 13.49 -5.49 10.47
CA SER A 42 14.48 -4.76 9.66
C SER A 42 15.75 -4.46 10.45
N LEU A 43 15.63 -4.04 11.72
CA LEU A 43 16.77 -3.81 12.61
C LEU A 43 17.51 -5.10 12.96
N LEU A 44 16.79 -6.22 13.15
CA LEU A 44 17.41 -7.54 13.34
C LEU A 44 18.21 -7.96 12.10
N ASN A 45 17.69 -7.75 10.91
CA ASN A 45 18.37 -8.04 9.64
C ASN A 45 19.61 -7.15 9.47
N LYS A 46 19.55 -5.85 9.83
CA LYS A 46 20.70 -4.95 9.86
C LYS A 46 21.80 -5.47 10.75
N LEU A 47 21.46 -5.90 11.97
CA LEU A 47 22.42 -6.48 12.93
C LEU A 47 23.00 -7.81 12.43
N ALA A 48 22.19 -8.68 11.82
CA ALA A 48 22.62 -9.96 11.27
C ALA A 48 23.63 -9.79 10.12
N LYS A 49 23.51 -8.70 9.35
CA LYS A 49 24.45 -8.30 8.29
C LYS A 49 25.70 -7.57 8.83
N GLY A 50 25.87 -7.48 10.15
CA GLY A 50 27.02 -6.83 10.79
C GLY A 50 26.91 -5.31 10.94
N GLY A 51 25.73 -4.73 10.67
CA GLY A 51 25.43 -3.32 10.92
C GLY A 51 25.34 -3.01 12.43
N LYS A 52 25.37 -1.73 12.77
CA LYS A 52 25.20 -1.24 14.15
C LYS A 52 23.95 -0.37 14.24
N LEU A 53 23.28 -0.45 15.38
CA LEU A 53 22.17 0.46 15.69
C LEU A 53 22.71 1.85 16.03
N SER A 54 22.00 2.90 15.59
CA SER A 54 22.21 4.27 16.06
C SER A 54 21.62 4.46 17.48
N GLU A 55 21.93 5.58 18.11
CA GLU A 55 21.35 5.94 19.42
C GLU A 55 19.83 6.14 19.29
N GLU A 56 19.40 6.82 18.23
CA GLU A 56 17.98 7.05 17.88
C GLU A 56 17.23 5.73 17.65
N GLU A 57 17.80 4.78 16.89
CA GLU A 57 17.22 3.44 16.72
C GLU A 57 17.09 2.71 18.08
N GLY A 58 18.05 2.92 18.99
CA GLY A 58 18.00 2.37 20.35
C GLY A 58 16.83 2.92 21.18
N GLU A 59 16.58 4.22 21.12
CA GLU A 59 15.44 4.88 21.79
C GLU A 59 14.10 4.38 21.23
N VAL A 60 13.99 4.27 19.92
CA VAL A 60 12.78 3.74 19.26
C VAL A 60 12.51 2.29 19.69
N ILE A 61 13.54 1.43 19.79
CA ILE A 61 13.41 0.05 20.26
C ILE A 61 12.89 0.01 21.70
N GLN A 62 13.43 0.85 22.57
CA GLN A 62 13.00 0.92 23.97
C GLN A 62 11.51 1.29 24.06
N TYR A 63 11.10 2.31 23.31
CA TYR A 63 9.71 2.75 23.24
C TYR A 63 8.78 1.65 22.71
N MET A 64 9.14 1.01 21.59
CA MET A 64 8.36 -0.09 21.02
C MET A 64 8.18 -1.23 22.04
N TYR A 65 9.25 -1.59 22.75
CA TYR A 65 9.21 -2.62 23.77
C TYR A 65 8.24 -2.28 24.92
N GLU A 66 8.30 -1.07 25.43
CA GLU A 66 7.42 -0.60 26.51
C GLU A 66 5.97 -0.55 26.08
N THR A 67 5.69 -0.02 24.88
CA THR A 67 4.35 0.11 24.33
C THR A 67 3.74 -1.27 24.02
N THR A 68 4.50 -2.16 23.38
CA THR A 68 4.02 -3.52 23.05
C THR A 68 3.74 -4.34 24.30
N ASN A 69 4.58 -4.24 25.33
CA ASN A 69 4.33 -4.91 26.61
C ASN A 69 3.09 -4.36 27.34
N ALA A 70 2.89 -3.06 27.33
CA ALA A 70 1.71 -2.45 27.92
C ALA A 70 0.43 -2.88 27.19
N LEU A 71 0.46 -2.90 25.86
CA LEU A 71 -0.62 -3.38 25.01
C LEU A 71 -0.96 -4.86 25.30
N LYS A 72 0.05 -5.73 25.27
CA LYS A 72 -0.11 -7.16 25.59
C LYS A 72 -0.76 -7.39 26.94
N ASN A 73 -0.27 -6.71 27.99
CA ASN A 73 -0.81 -6.86 29.33
C ASN A 73 -2.29 -6.47 29.35
N LYS A 74 -2.64 -5.36 28.68
CA LYS A 74 -4.02 -4.87 28.62
C LYS A 74 -4.94 -5.81 27.82
N LEU A 75 -4.47 -6.33 26.70
CA LEU A 75 -5.19 -7.32 25.91
C LEU A 75 -5.44 -8.61 26.72
N ASN A 76 -4.41 -9.12 27.40
CA ASN A 76 -4.53 -10.31 28.24
C ASN A 76 -5.51 -10.12 29.42
N GLU A 77 -5.48 -8.97 30.09
CA GLU A 77 -6.44 -8.63 31.15
C GLU A 77 -7.86 -8.64 30.60
N THR A 78 -8.06 -8.10 29.40
CA THR A 78 -9.37 -8.00 28.75
C THR A 78 -9.89 -9.35 28.30
N VAL A 79 -9.05 -10.17 27.66
CA VAL A 79 -9.40 -11.56 27.28
C VAL A 79 -9.80 -12.38 28.49
N ASN A 80 -9.08 -12.25 29.60
CA ASN A 80 -9.36 -12.99 30.83
C ASN A 80 -10.64 -12.51 31.54
N SER A 81 -11.06 -11.27 31.32
CA SER A 81 -12.29 -10.74 31.91
C SER A 81 -13.57 -11.14 31.18
N LEU A 82 -13.48 -11.59 29.93
CA LEU A 82 -14.60 -11.94 29.03
C LEU A 82 -15.69 -10.86 28.94
N ASP A 83 -15.39 -9.60 29.27
CA ASP A 83 -16.35 -8.51 29.23
C ASP A 83 -16.21 -7.73 27.90
N SER A 84 -17.16 -7.99 26.98
CA SER A 84 -17.25 -7.32 25.69
C SER A 84 -17.39 -5.79 25.77
N LYS A 85 -17.82 -5.23 26.92
CA LYS A 85 -17.92 -3.78 27.12
C LYS A 85 -16.55 -3.15 27.40
N GLU A 86 -15.67 -3.86 28.09
CA GLU A 86 -14.30 -3.37 28.32
C GLU A 86 -13.44 -3.49 27.05
N ILE A 87 -13.62 -4.54 26.26
CA ILE A 87 -13.00 -4.65 24.93
C ILE A 87 -13.35 -3.45 24.06
N ASN A 88 -14.66 -3.10 23.98
CA ASN A 88 -15.09 -1.94 23.21
C ASN A 88 -14.48 -0.62 23.72
N LYS A 89 -14.31 -0.46 25.04
CA LYS A 89 -13.66 0.76 25.60
C LYS A 89 -12.19 0.85 25.23
N ILE A 90 -11.48 -0.26 25.20
CA ILE A 90 -10.08 -0.30 24.77
C ILE A 90 -9.96 0.06 23.29
N LEU A 91 -10.83 -0.51 22.45
CA LEU A 91 -10.86 -0.27 21.01
C LEU A 91 -11.43 1.12 20.63
N ASP A 92 -12.26 1.72 21.48
CA ASP A 92 -12.75 3.07 21.31
C ASP A 92 -11.74 4.18 21.75
N GLY A 93 -10.48 3.80 22.02
CA GLY A 93 -9.40 4.75 22.33
C GLY A 93 -9.44 5.33 23.75
N HIS A 94 -10.21 4.76 24.66
CA HIS A 94 -10.35 5.24 26.03
C HIS A 94 -9.34 4.66 27.03
N SER A 95 -8.26 4.01 26.56
CA SER A 95 -7.18 3.53 27.44
C SER A 95 -6.02 4.55 27.41
N GLU A 96 -5.62 5.07 28.56
CA GLU A 96 -4.50 6.02 28.70
C GLU A 96 -3.19 5.52 28.07
N VAL A 97 -3.00 4.22 27.95
CA VAL A 97 -1.81 3.60 27.35
C VAL A 97 -1.83 3.78 25.83
N PHE A 98 -3.01 3.63 25.18
CA PHE A 98 -3.17 3.87 23.76
C PHE A 98 -3.10 5.35 23.44
N ASP A 99 -3.79 6.19 24.23
CA ASP A 99 -3.79 7.65 24.05
C ASP A 99 -2.38 8.22 24.15
N LYS A 100 -1.57 7.76 25.12
CA LYS A 100 -0.17 8.19 25.26
C LYS A 100 0.72 7.66 24.13
N GLY A 101 0.53 6.41 23.70
CA GLY A 101 1.27 5.81 22.60
C GLY A 101 0.96 6.49 21.27
N PHE A 102 -0.32 6.69 20.95
CA PHE A 102 -0.76 7.41 19.76
C PHE A 102 -0.36 8.89 19.79
N ALA A 103 -0.54 9.57 20.93
CA ALA A 103 -0.13 10.96 21.07
C ALA A 103 1.39 11.15 20.94
N ALA A 104 2.22 10.21 21.38
CA ALA A 104 3.67 10.25 21.20
C ALA A 104 4.06 10.07 19.72
N MET A 105 3.28 9.33 18.94
CA MET A 105 3.48 9.18 17.49
C MET A 105 2.95 10.37 16.69
N GLU A 106 1.77 10.91 17.07
CA GLU A 106 1.18 12.09 16.43
C GLU A 106 1.96 13.38 16.71
N ASN A 107 2.61 13.49 17.85
CA ASN A 107 3.36 14.69 18.28
C ASN A 107 4.86 14.64 17.90
N ASP A 108 5.28 13.74 17.01
CA ASP A 108 6.70 13.60 16.58
C ASP A 108 7.73 13.45 17.70
N THR A 109 7.31 13.09 18.91
CA THR A 109 8.23 12.88 20.03
C THR A 109 9.03 11.60 19.88
N ILE A 110 8.54 10.65 19.05
CA ILE A 110 9.27 9.44 18.68
C ILE A 110 8.96 9.17 17.21
N GLN A 111 9.96 9.39 16.37
CA GLN A 111 9.87 9.08 14.95
C GLN A 111 10.14 7.60 14.72
N MET A 112 9.08 6.81 14.52
CA MET A 112 9.22 5.53 13.84
C MET A 112 9.30 5.80 12.35
N PRO A 113 10.26 5.21 11.62
CA PRO A 113 10.27 5.28 10.16
C PRO A 113 8.93 4.84 9.61
N LYS A 114 8.40 5.58 8.65
CA LYS A 114 7.18 5.17 7.95
C LYS A 114 7.52 3.93 7.13
N MET A 115 6.81 2.83 7.40
CA MET A 115 6.85 1.65 6.55
C MET A 115 5.83 1.82 5.43
N ILE A 116 6.26 1.71 4.18
CA ILE A 116 5.40 1.80 2.99
C ILE A 116 5.39 0.42 2.31
N TYR A 117 4.28 -0.28 2.43
CA TYR A 117 4.13 -1.66 1.93
C TYR A 117 3.82 -1.71 0.44
N ASP A 118 3.10 -0.73 -0.03
CA ASP A 118 2.59 -0.66 -1.40
C ASP A 118 3.54 0.07 -2.38
N GLY A 119 4.82 0.20 -2.02
CA GLY A 119 5.84 0.80 -2.89
C GLY A 119 5.94 2.33 -2.82
N PRO A 120 6.81 2.92 -3.64
CA PRO A 120 7.12 4.34 -3.56
C PRO A 120 5.86 5.20 -3.68
N PHE A 121 5.73 6.18 -2.79
CA PHE A 121 4.67 7.19 -2.78
C PHE A 121 3.23 6.68 -2.62
N ALA A 122 3.01 5.40 -2.34
CA ALA A 122 1.67 4.82 -2.22
C ALA A 122 0.78 5.51 -1.17
N GLN A 123 1.37 6.10 -0.13
CA GLN A 123 0.65 6.82 0.93
C GLN A 123 0.44 8.32 0.65
N SER A 124 1.01 8.85 -0.44
CA SER A 124 1.01 10.30 -0.72
C SER A 124 -0.30 10.82 -1.33
N ALA A 125 -1.17 9.95 -1.83
CA ALA A 125 -2.39 10.32 -2.56
C ALA A 125 -3.58 10.79 -1.71
N ASN A 126 -3.38 11.15 -0.45
CA ASN A 126 -4.47 11.25 0.52
C ASN A 126 -5.10 12.64 0.73
N SER A 127 -4.62 13.70 0.10
CA SER A 127 -5.14 15.05 0.33
C SER A 127 -5.42 15.79 -0.96
N GLY A 128 -6.66 16.05 -1.27
CA GLY A 128 -7.01 16.95 -2.36
C GLY A 128 -8.35 16.66 -3.03
N ASP A 129 -8.68 17.50 -4.00
CA ASP A 129 -9.84 17.35 -4.87
C ASP A 129 -9.69 16.12 -5.77
N VAL A 130 -10.80 15.46 -6.04
CA VAL A 130 -10.83 14.32 -6.97
C VAL A 130 -10.73 14.85 -8.39
N LYS A 131 -9.62 14.55 -9.09
CA LYS A 131 -9.34 15.15 -10.41
C LYS A 131 -9.99 14.37 -11.55
N LEU A 132 -9.80 13.04 -11.61
CA LEU A 132 -10.22 12.21 -12.73
C LEU A 132 -11.71 12.37 -13.04
N ILE A 133 -12.53 12.13 -12.05
CA ILE A 133 -14.00 12.09 -12.24
C ILE A 133 -14.68 13.44 -12.09
N ALA A 134 -13.94 14.52 -11.77
CA ALA A 134 -14.50 15.83 -11.48
C ALA A 134 -15.38 16.39 -12.61
N LYS A 135 -15.00 16.11 -13.87
CA LYS A 135 -15.67 16.61 -15.07
C LYS A 135 -16.50 15.54 -15.78
N MET A 136 -16.55 14.31 -15.26
CA MET A 136 -17.30 13.20 -15.83
C MET A 136 -18.77 13.26 -15.42
N GLY A 137 -19.65 12.82 -16.30
CA GLY A 137 -21.07 12.67 -16.04
C GLY A 137 -21.35 11.49 -15.10
N GLU A 138 -22.48 11.53 -14.44
CA GLU A 138 -22.96 10.40 -13.67
C GLU A 138 -23.48 9.31 -14.60
N ILE A 139 -23.22 8.06 -14.24
CA ILE A 139 -23.78 6.88 -14.90
C ILE A 139 -24.88 6.29 -14.03
N SER A 140 -25.83 5.60 -14.66
CA SER A 140 -26.87 4.86 -13.96
C SER A 140 -26.32 3.54 -13.39
N GLU A 141 -27.05 2.97 -12.43
CA GLU A 141 -26.79 1.61 -11.89
C GLU A 141 -26.70 0.57 -13.02
N LYS A 142 -27.60 0.68 -14.02
CA LYS A 142 -27.60 -0.23 -15.16
C LYS A 142 -26.31 -0.14 -15.97
N GLU A 143 -25.86 1.06 -16.29
CA GLU A 143 -24.59 1.28 -17.00
C GLU A 143 -23.39 0.82 -16.19
N ALA A 144 -23.40 1.02 -14.85
CA ALA A 144 -22.36 0.52 -13.98
C ALA A 144 -22.31 -1.01 -13.97
N LYS A 145 -23.46 -1.67 -13.89
CA LYS A 145 -23.58 -3.13 -13.97
C LYS A 145 -23.08 -3.69 -15.31
N GLU A 146 -23.42 -3.03 -16.42
CA GLU A 146 -22.95 -3.39 -17.76
C GLU A 146 -21.42 -3.25 -17.88
N LYS A 147 -20.84 -2.19 -17.33
CA LYS A 147 -19.38 -1.99 -17.30
C LYS A 147 -18.67 -3.07 -16.47
N ILE A 148 -19.16 -3.38 -15.27
CA ILE A 148 -18.62 -4.46 -14.43
C ILE A 148 -18.70 -5.80 -15.18
N ALA A 149 -19.82 -6.12 -15.78
CA ALA A 149 -19.99 -7.34 -16.57
C ALA A 149 -18.97 -7.44 -17.72
N ALA A 150 -18.66 -6.34 -18.38
CA ALA A 150 -17.66 -6.30 -19.44
C ALA A 150 -16.23 -6.48 -18.93
N ILE A 151 -15.86 -5.85 -17.81
CA ILE A 151 -14.54 -6.01 -17.18
C ILE A 151 -14.30 -7.47 -16.78
N PHE A 152 -15.32 -8.11 -16.21
CA PHE A 152 -15.23 -9.46 -15.67
C PHE A 152 -15.80 -10.55 -16.63
N GLU A 153 -15.91 -10.27 -17.93
CA GLU A 153 -16.44 -11.22 -18.92
C GLU A 153 -15.77 -12.60 -18.87
N LYS A 154 -14.46 -12.65 -18.67
CA LYS A 154 -13.69 -13.91 -18.58
C LYS A 154 -13.89 -14.67 -17.25
N HIS A 155 -14.54 -14.07 -16.26
CA HIS A 155 -14.74 -14.70 -14.95
C HIS A 155 -16.05 -15.49 -14.87
N ASP A 156 -16.77 -15.65 -15.99
CA ASP A 156 -18.03 -16.42 -16.06
C ASP A 156 -19.04 -16.01 -14.97
N MET A 157 -19.24 -14.70 -14.77
CA MET A 157 -20.12 -14.19 -13.74
C MET A 157 -21.56 -14.62 -13.96
N LYS A 158 -22.13 -15.33 -12.99
CA LYS A 158 -23.50 -15.79 -12.98
C LYS A 158 -24.46 -14.72 -12.48
N GLU A 159 -24.06 -14.05 -11.41
CA GLU A 159 -24.86 -13.04 -10.70
C GLU A 159 -24.00 -11.80 -10.48
N ILE A 160 -24.56 -10.62 -10.74
CA ILE A 160 -23.96 -9.32 -10.45
C ILE A 160 -25.08 -8.48 -9.84
N ASP A 161 -25.01 -8.22 -8.55
CA ASP A 161 -26.05 -7.51 -7.80
C ASP A 161 -25.50 -6.25 -7.17
N MET A 162 -26.21 -5.13 -7.38
CA MET A 162 -25.92 -3.91 -6.67
C MET A 162 -26.45 -4.04 -5.23
N THR A 163 -25.56 -3.90 -4.25
CA THR A 163 -25.89 -4.07 -2.83
C THR A 163 -26.10 -2.75 -2.11
N GLY A 164 -25.77 -1.64 -2.74
CA GLY A 164 -25.97 -0.31 -2.17
C GLY A 164 -25.02 0.74 -2.73
N GLU A 165 -24.96 1.86 -2.05
CA GLU A 165 -24.12 3.00 -2.38
C GLU A 165 -23.27 3.37 -1.18
N THR A 166 -22.04 3.77 -1.41
CA THR A 166 -21.15 4.31 -0.37
C THR A 166 -20.55 5.63 -0.81
N LYS A 167 -20.07 6.38 0.16
CA LYS A 167 -19.34 7.61 -0.08
C LYS A 167 -17.98 7.54 0.62
N LEU A 168 -16.93 7.41 -0.17
CA LEU A 168 -15.56 7.45 0.34
C LEU A 168 -15.05 8.89 0.24
N ARG A 169 -15.16 9.65 1.36
CA ARG A 169 -14.91 11.10 1.40
C ARG A 169 -15.83 11.83 0.39
N ASN A 170 -15.28 12.27 -0.76
CA ASN A 170 -16.00 13.00 -1.81
C ASN A 170 -16.23 12.18 -3.09
N ILE A 171 -15.98 10.87 -3.06
CA ILE A 171 -16.26 9.94 -4.16
C ILE A 171 -17.51 9.14 -3.82
N GLU A 172 -18.53 9.20 -4.68
CA GLU A 172 -19.74 8.39 -4.57
C GLU A 172 -19.59 7.12 -5.42
N LEU A 173 -19.92 5.98 -4.81
CA LEU A 173 -19.65 4.65 -5.34
C LEU A 173 -20.93 3.81 -5.36
N TYR A 174 -21.09 3.01 -6.39
CA TYR A 174 -21.96 1.84 -6.42
C TYR A 174 -21.20 0.63 -5.89
N ASN A 175 -21.82 -0.15 -5.00
CA ASN A 175 -21.26 -1.39 -4.47
C ASN A 175 -21.92 -2.58 -5.14
N PHE A 176 -21.13 -3.55 -5.53
CA PHE A 176 -21.57 -4.77 -6.18
C PHE A 176 -21.04 -5.99 -5.44
N GLU A 177 -21.92 -6.97 -5.27
CA GLU A 177 -21.56 -8.36 -4.99
C GLU A 177 -21.73 -9.18 -6.26
N MET A 178 -20.78 -10.04 -6.52
CA MET A 178 -20.75 -10.86 -7.72
C MET A 178 -20.51 -12.31 -7.36
N LYS A 179 -21.10 -13.20 -8.16
CA LYS A 179 -20.91 -14.64 -7.99
C LYS A 179 -20.71 -15.28 -9.36
N ASP A 180 -19.70 -16.12 -9.47
CA ASP A 180 -19.47 -16.88 -10.71
C ASP A 180 -20.22 -18.21 -10.75
N ASN A 181 -20.06 -18.94 -11.85
CA ASN A 181 -20.67 -20.25 -12.03
C ASN A 181 -20.14 -21.34 -11.07
N ALA A 182 -18.95 -21.16 -10.50
CA ALA A 182 -18.38 -22.04 -9.48
C ALA A 182 -18.85 -21.71 -8.05
N GLY A 183 -19.60 -20.62 -7.89
CA GLY A 183 -20.09 -20.15 -6.59
C GLY A 183 -19.10 -19.30 -5.81
N ARG A 184 -18.01 -18.85 -6.46
CA ARG A 184 -17.03 -17.96 -5.84
C ARG A 184 -17.61 -16.55 -5.73
N MET A 185 -17.32 -15.89 -4.62
CA MET A 185 -17.84 -14.56 -4.30
C MET A 185 -16.77 -13.49 -4.56
N PHE A 186 -17.25 -12.36 -5.07
CA PHE A 186 -16.42 -11.19 -5.36
C PHE A 186 -17.17 -9.94 -4.94
N SER A 187 -16.44 -8.88 -4.63
CA SER A 187 -16.99 -7.55 -4.43
C SER A 187 -16.34 -6.54 -5.39
N ALA A 188 -17.10 -5.53 -5.79
CA ALA A 188 -16.55 -4.43 -6.58
C ALA A 188 -17.20 -3.10 -6.20
N GLN A 189 -16.43 -2.02 -6.35
CA GLN A 189 -16.92 -0.66 -6.22
C GLN A 189 -16.63 0.12 -7.51
N MET A 190 -17.63 0.83 -7.99
CA MET A 190 -17.52 1.66 -9.21
C MET A 190 -17.96 3.08 -8.90
N THR A 191 -17.21 4.07 -9.39
CA THR A 191 -17.59 5.47 -9.19
C THR A 191 -18.88 5.79 -9.92
N LYS A 192 -19.79 6.56 -9.27
CA LYS A 192 -21.00 7.05 -9.93
C LYS A 192 -20.68 8.00 -11.07
N LYS A 193 -19.66 8.84 -10.92
CA LYS A 193 -19.16 9.69 -12.01
C LYS A 193 -18.13 8.93 -12.82
N GLY A 194 -18.33 8.88 -14.13
CA GLY A 194 -17.40 8.25 -15.07
C GLY A 194 -17.48 6.73 -15.13
N GLY A 195 -17.97 6.05 -14.09
CA GLY A 195 -17.99 4.59 -14.03
C GLY A 195 -16.60 3.97 -14.07
N VAL A 196 -15.74 4.42 -13.18
CA VAL A 196 -14.36 3.91 -13.01
C VAL A 196 -14.37 2.82 -11.93
N LEU A 197 -13.75 1.68 -12.18
CA LEU A 197 -13.56 0.63 -11.18
C LEU A 197 -12.63 1.16 -10.08
N ALA A 198 -13.16 1.32 -8.87
CA ALA A 198 -12.42 1.89 -7.74
C ALA A 198 -11.77 0.80 -6.87
N MET A 199 -12.46 -0.31 -6.71
CA MET A 199 -12.03 -1.46 -5.93
C MET A 199 -12.61 -2.76 -6.48
N PHE A 200 -11.86 -3.83 -6.32
CA PHE A 200 -12.28 -5.20 -6.59
C PHE A 200 -11.59 -6.11 -5.61
N ASP A 201 -12.32 -7.05 -5.03
CA ASP A 201 -11.80 -8.09 -4.16
C ASP A 201 -12.43 -9.44 -4.46
N SER A 202 -11.60 -10.48 -4.44
CA SER A 202 -11.98 -11.88 -4.47
C SER A 202 -11.72 -12.51 -3.11
N TYR A 203 -12.69 -13.28 -2.61
CA TYR A 203 -12.53 -14.01 -1.35
C TYR A 203 -11.86 -15.38 -1.54
N GLU A 204 -11.14 -15.56 -2.64
CA GLU A 204 -10.43 -16.80 -2.91
C GLU A 204 -9.12 -16.90 -2.11
N LYS A 205 -8.83 -18.11 -1.66
CA LYS A 205 -7.52 -18.44 -1.10
C LYS A 205 -6.62 -18.98 -2.21
N CYS A 206 -5.34 -18.61 -2.14
CA CYS A 206 -4.29 -19.07 -3.00
C CYS A 206 -3.31 -19.90 -2.16
N GLU A 207 -2.98 -21.11 -2.58
CA GLU A 207 -2.21 -22.05 -1.78
C GLU A 207 -0.95 -22.58 -2.49
N ALA A 208 -0.73 -22.24 -3.77
CA ALA A 208 0.39 -22.72 -4.57
C ALA A 208 1.00 -21.63 -5.46
N HIS A 209 2.27 -21.84 -5.87
CA HIS A 209 3.00 -20.99 -6.80
C HIS A 209 3.08 -21.69 -8.17
N ASN A 210 2.10 -21.46 -9.03
CA ASN A 210 2.07 -22.00 -10.40
C ASN A 210 2.48 -20.97 -11.45
N PHE A 211 2.40 -19.70 -11.13
CA PHE A 211 2.76 -18.56 -11.98
C PHE A 211 3.91 -17.80 -11.32
N ASP A 212 4.89 -17.40 -12.09
CA ASP A 212 5.99 -16.54 -11.64
C ASP A 212 5.57 -15.06 -11.68
N VAL A 213 6.45 -14.20 -11.20
CA VAL A 213 6.20 -12.75 -11.08
C VAL A 213 5.93 -12.13 -12.46
N GLU A 214 6.70 -12.51 -13.48
CA GLU A 214 6.56 -11.99 -14.83
C GLU A 214 5.19 -12.31 -15.42
N ALA A 215 4.70 -13.54 -15.22
CA ALA A 215 3.35 -13.93 -15.63
C ALA A 215 2.28 -13.17 -14.83
N CYS A 216 2.49 -12.92 -13.52
CA CYS A 216 1.58 -12.12 -12.71
C CYS A 216 1.48 -10.68 -13.19
N VAL A 217 2.60 -10.06 -13.62
CA VAL A 217 2.61 -8.72 -14.22
C VAL A 217 1.81 -8.69 -15.49
N GLU A 218 2.01 -9.62 -16.43
CA GLU A 218 1.26 -9.71 -17.68
C GLU A 218 -0.26 -9.89 -17.45
N ILE A 219 -0.64 -10.71 -16.46
CA ILE A 219 -2.04 -10.89 -16.06
C ILE A 219 -2.64 -9.58 -15.55
N ALA A 220 -1.90 -8.85 -14.71
CA ALA A 220 -2.34 -7.58 -14.14
C ALA A 220 -2.47 -6.49 -15.21
N GLU A 221 -1.51 -6.35 -16.12
CA GLU A 221 -1.55 -5.41 -17.26
C GLU A 221 -2.79 -5.66 -18.15
N ASN A 222 -3.02 -6.90 -18.55
CA ASN A 222 -4.18 -7.30 -19.32
C ASN A 222 -5.52 -6.99 -18.62
N PHE A 223 -5.53 -7.04 -17.28
CA PHE A 223 -6.71 -6.70 -16.50
C PHE A 223 -6.91 -5.18 -16.45
N LEU A 224 -5.83 -4.41 -16.25
CA LEU A 224 -5.88 -2.95 -16.22
C LEU A 224 -6.41 -2.36 -17.53
N GLU A 225 -5.93 -2.84 -18.68
CA GLU A 225 -6.45 -2.42 -19.99
C GLU A 225 -7.97 -2.62 -20.10
N LYS A 226 -8.48 -3.80 -19.67
CA LYS A 226 -9.92 -4.08 -19.68
C LYS A 226 -10.71 -3.22 -18.71
N ALA A 227 -10.12 -2.87 -17.58
CA ALA A 227 -10.72 -2.01 -16.58
C ALA A 227 -10.68 -0.53 -16.99
N GLY A 228 -9.99 -0.20 -18.10
CA GLY A 228 -9.87 1.16 -18.64
C GLY A 228 -8.77 2.00 -17.99
N PHE A 229 -7.73 1.34 -17.51
CA PHE A 229 -6.50 1.98 -17.04
C PHE A 229 -5.42 1.79 -18.11
N ASP A 230 -5.29 2.79 -18.99
CA ASP A 230 -4.33 2.78 -20.09
C ASP A 230 -2.98 3.39 -19.67
N ASP A 231 -1.91 3.08 -20.41
CA ASP A 231 -0.56 3.63 -20.22
C ASP A 231 -0.02 3.45 -18.79
N MET A 232 -0.24 2.29 -18.18
CA MET A 232 0.22 1.97 -16.85
C MET A 232 1.58 1.26 -16.90
N GLN A 233 2.53 1.68 -16.05
CA GLN A 233 3.85 1.08 -15.91
C GLN A 233 4.00 0.45 -14.52
N GLU A 234 4.53 -0.76 -14.45
CA GLU A 234 4.89 -1.40 -13.20
C GLU A 234 5.98 -0.58 -12.46
N VAL A 235 5.76 -0.29 -11.19
CA VAL A 235 6.69 0.50 -10.35
C VAL A 235 7.10 -0.22 -9.06
N TRP A 236 6.35 -1.20 -8.63
CA TRP A 236 6.63 -1.95 -7.42
C TRP A 236 5.97 -3.32 -7.44
N ILE A 237 6.72 -4.35 -7.04
CA ILE A 237 6.19 -5.70 -6.85
C ILE A 237 6.51 -6.18 -5.45
N SER A 238 5.55 -6.81 -4.80
CA SER A 238 5.71 -7.47 -3.52
C SER A 238 5.00 -8.82 -3.54
N GLU A 239 5.70 -9.86 -3.13
CA GLU A 239 5.17 -11.21 -2.99
C GLU A 239 4.95 -11.50 -1.50
N ALA A 240 3.75 -11.90 -1.15
CA ALA A 240 3.38 -12.29 0.20
C ALA A 240 2.63 -13.63 0.17
N GLY A 241 3.23 -14.69 0.67
CA GLY A 241 2.69 -16.03 0.51
C GLY A 241 2.60 -16.39 -0.97
N THR A 242 1.41 -16.70 -1.44
CA THR A 242 1.08 -17.10 -2.82
C THR A 242 0.35 -16.01 -3.61
N GLU A 243 0.46 -14.78 -3.15
CA GLU A 243 -0.12 -13.59 -3.76
C GLU A 243 0.98 -12.63 -4.23
N CYS A 244 0.88 -12.20 -5.47
CA CYS A 244 1.73 -11.16 -6.05
C CYS A 244 0.95 -9.84 -6.07
N THR A 245 1.44 -8.84 -5.34
CA THR A 245 0.90 -7.47 -5.35
C THR A 245 1.78 -6.58 -6.20
N ILE A 246 1.18 -5.96 -7.21
CA ILE A 246 1.87 -5.11 -8.18
C ILE A 246 1.24 -3.72 -8.14
N ASN A 247 2.07 -2.69 -7.96
CA ASN A 247 1.67 -1.31 -8.15
C ASN A 247 2.09 -0.82 -9.53
N PHE A 248 1.14 -0.22 -10.20
CA PHE A 248 1.32 0.45 -11.48
C PHE A 248 1.12 1.95 -11.30
N ALA A 249 1.91 2.73 -12.04
CA ALA A 249 1.75 4.17 -12.13
C ALA A 249 1.49 4.57 -13.58
N TYR A 250 0.65 5.59 -13.79
CA TYR A 250 0.39 6.12 -15.12
C TYR A 250 1.65 6.74 -15.75
N GLU A 251 1.91 6.44 -17.01
CA GLU A 251 2.99 7.03 -17.78
C GLU A 251 2.45 8.07 -18.77
N GLN A 252 2.95 9.29 -18.71
CA GLN A 252 2.64 10.34 -19.68
C GLN A 252 3.91 10.76 -20.43
N ASN A 253 3.97 10.45 -21.71
CA ASN A 253 5.10 10.84 -22.58
C ASN A 253 6.49 10.41 -22.05
N GLY A 254 6.61 9.20 -21.52
CA GLY A 254 7.85 8.65 -20.96
C GLY A 254 8.17 9.14 -19.54
N VAL A 255 7.20 9.76 -18.84
CA VAL A 255 7.31 10.21 -17.45
C VAL A 255 6.32 9.44 -16.58
N VAL A 256 6.83 8.67 -15.63
CA VAL A 256 6.02 7.88 -14.69
C VAL A 256 5.45 8.80 -13.60
N CYS A 257 4.14 8.84 -13.43
CA CYS A 257 3.43 9.74 -12.52
C CYS A 257 3.05 9.00 -11.22
N TYR A 258 3.83 9.09 -10.18
CA TYR A 258 3.64 8.38 -8.91
C TYR A 258 2.41 8.82 -8.08
N SER A 259 1.78 9.93 -8.43
CA SER A 259 0.48 10.28 -7.83
C SER A 259 -0.68 9.41 -8.35
N ASP A 260 -0.52 8.78 -9.52
CA ASP A 260 -1.56 8.07 -10.26
C ASP A 260 -1.35 6.54 -10.16
N LEU A 261 -1.41 6.02 -8.94
CA LEU A 261 -1.17 4.60 -8.67
C LEU A 261 -2.44 3.77 -8.73
N VAL A 262 -2.31 2.58 -9.30
CA VAL A 262 -3.29 1.48 -9.23
C VAL A 262 -2.58 0.24 -8.73
N LYS A 263 -3.14 -0.37 -7.68
CA LYS A 263 -2.64 -1.62 -7.10
C LYS A 263 -3.46 -2.79 -7.60
N VAL A 264 -2.78 -3.84 -8.03
CA VAL A 264 -3.39 -5.10 -8.48
C VAL A 264 -2.80 -6.26 -7.69
N LYS A 265 -3.66 -7.16 -7.21
CA LYS A 265 -3.25 -8.44 -6.62
C LYS A 265 -3.55 -9.58 -7.57
N VAL A 266 -2.60 -10.47 -7.75
CA VAL A 266 -2.71 -11.67 -8.57
C VAL A 266 -2.47 -12.90 -7.71
N CYS A 267 -3.34 -13.90 -7.86
CA CYS A 267 -3.17 -15.22 -7.27
C CYS A 267 -2.19 -16.05 -8.11
N GLU A 268 -1.05 -16.38 -7.55
CA GLU A 268 0.00 -17.16 -8.21
C GLU A 268 -0.41 -18.62 -8.49
N GLU A 269 -1.38 -19.14 -7.76
CA GLU A 269 -1.90 -20.49 -8.02
C GLU A 269 -2.75 -20.56 -9.30
N LYS A 270 -3.60 -19.56 -9.51
CA LYS A 270 -4.66 -19.59 -10.52
C LYS A 270 -4.36 -18.70 -11.74
N GLY A 271 -3.36 -17.84 -11.65
CA GLY A 271 -3.09 -16.82 -12.67
C GLY A 271 -4.31 -15.91 -12.87
N ALA A 272 -4.89 -15.43 -11.79
CA ALA A 272 -6.10 -14.61 -11.82
C ALA A 272 -5.94 -13.39 -10.91
N VAL A 273 -6.50 -12.24 -11.34
CA VAL A 273 -6.58 -11.06 -10.49
C VAL A 273 -7.58 -11.32 -9.37
N ILE A 274 -7.16 -11.10 -8.14
CA ILE A 274 -7.93 -11.27 -6.92
C ILE A 274 -8.20 -9.96 -6.18
N GLY A 275 -7.56 -8.87 -6.58
CA GLY A 275 -7.80 -7.56 -6.00
C GLY A 275 -7.35 -6.42 -6.92
N LEU A 276 -8.03 -5.28 -6.81
CA LEU A 276 -7.64 -4.00 -7.41
C LEU A 276 -8.01 -2.87 -6.47
N GLU A 277 -7.12 -1.87 -6.34
CA GLU A 277 -7.39 -0.59 -5.68
C GLU A 277 -6.87 0.56 -6.52
N ALA A 278 -7.79 1.49 -6.91
CA ALA A 278 -7.48 2.61 -7.81
C ALA A 278 -7.76 3.99 -7.18
N ASN A 279 -7.86 4.09 -5.85
CA ASN A 279 -8.23 5.35 -5.18
C ASN A 279 -7.24 6.47 -5.47
N SER A 280 -5.93 6.19 -5.49
CA SER A 280 -4.88 7.18 -5.81
C SER A 280 -5.04 7.69 -7.24
N TYR A 281 -5.26 6.81 -8.20
CA TYR A 281 -5.50 7.16 -9.59
C TYR A 281 -6.75 8.04 -9.75
N ILE A 282 -7.88 7.64 -9.18
CA ILE A 282 -9.15 8.39 -9.27
C ILE A 282 -9.00 9.81 -8.69
N ARG A 283 -8.22 9.97 -7.62
CA ARG A 283 -8.00 11.27 -6.99
C ARG A 283 -7.06 12.16 -7.76
N SER A 284 -5.98 11.61 -8.31
CA SER A 284 -4.85 12.40 -8.78
C SER A 284 -4.76 12.50 -10.29
N HIS A 285 -5.30 11.50 -11.03
CA HIS A 285 -5.09 11.41 -12.46
C HIS A 285 -5.70 12.58 -13.22
N THR A 286 -4.84 13.19 -14.04
CA THR A 286 -5.19 14.25 -15.00
C THR A 286 -4.04 14.37 -16.00
N GLU A 287 -4.34 14.81 -17.20
CA GLU A 287 -3.28 15.23 -18.14
C GLU A 287 -2.50 16.41 -17.54
N ARG A 288 -1.17 16.29 -17.52
CA ARG A 288 -0.25 17.26 -16.90
C ARG A 288 0.52 18.03 -17.95
N LYS A 289 0.80 19.28 -17.65
CA LYS A 289 1.83 20.03 -18.34
C LYS A 289 3.18 19.69 -17.69
N LEU A 290 3.85 18.67 -18.21
CA LEU A 290 5.12 18.19 -17.66
C LEU A 290 6.19 19.28 -17.71
N PRO A 291 6.94 19.53 -16.63
CA PRO A 291 8.10 20.41 -16.64
C PRO A 291 9.23 19.82 -17.51
N ALA A 292 10.10 20.67 -18.04
CA ALA A 292 11.25 20.21 -18.79
C ALA A 292 12.42 19.87 -17.84
N ALA A 293 13.01 18.70 -18.00
CA ALA A 293 14.27 18.37 -17.33
C ALA A 293 15.39 19.32 -17.79
N LYS A 294 16.23 19.77 -16.87
CA LYS A 294 17.44 20.56 -17.17
C LYS A 294 18.70 19.70 -17.13
N LEU A 295 18.68 18.63 -16.36
CA LEU A 295 19.74 17.64 -16.34
C LEU A 295 19.38 16.47 -17.27
N SER A 296 20.38 15.88 -17.88
CA SER A 296 20.25 14.58 -18.50
C SER A 296 20.29 13.46 -17.45
N MET A 297 19.78 12.26 -17.78
CA MET A 297 19.88 11.06 -16.95
C MET A 297 21.32 10.80 -16.50
N LYS A 298 22.28 10.96 -17.39
CA LYS A 298 23.72 10.79 -17.10
C LYS A 298 24.24 11.78 -16.06
N GLU A 299 23.80 13.04 -16.10
CA GLU A 299 24.19 14.07 -15.13
C GLU A 299 23.53 13.82 -13.77
N ALA A 300 22.30 13.36 -13.76
CA ALA A 300 21.60 12.94 -12.53
C ALA A 300 22.27 11.71 -11.90
N ARG A 301 22.59 10.69 -12.72
CA ARG A 301 23.33 9.50 -12.25
C ARG A 301 24.67 9.85 -11.62
N ALA A 302 25.37 10.87 -12.12
CA ALA A 302 26.64 11.33 -11.54
C ALA A 302 26.50 11.99 -10.15
N LYS A 303 25.27 12.25 -9.68
CA LYS A 303 24.99 12.73 -8.32
C LYS A 303 24.85 11.61 -7.29
N LEU A 304 24.63 10.38 -7.74
CA LEU A 304 24.53 9.23 -6.86
C LEU A 304 25.83 9.02 -6.07
N LYS A 305 25.70 8.45 -4.89
CA LYS A 305 26.83 8.12 -4.02
C LYS A 305 27.77 7.12 -4.72
N ASN A 306 29.09 7.35 -4.59
CA ASN A 306 30.09 6.44 -5.13
C ASN A 306 29.89 5.02 -4.56
N GLY A 307 29.81 4.03 -5.47
CA GLY A 307 29.54 2.64 -5.10
C GLY A 307 28.07 2.25 -5.08
N PHE A 308 27.15 3.16 -5.45
CA PHE A 308 25.78 2.80 -5.75
C PHE A 308 25.71 2.14 -7.14
N GLU A 309 25.20 0.91 -7.18
CA GLU A 309 25.03 0.12 -8.40
C GLU A 309 23.57 0.23 -8.87
N ALA A 310 23.31 1.19 -9.76
CA ALA A 310 21.97 1.39 -10.30
C ALA A 310 21.60 0.27 -11.28
N GLU A 311 20.49 -0.41 -10.99
CA GLU A 311 19.90 -1.49 -11.79
C GLU A 311 18.84 -0.97 -12.76
N THR A 312 17.99 -0.06 -12.28
CA THR A 312 16.95 0.59 -13.09
C THR A 312 17.06 2.11 -13.02
N GLU A 313 16.59 2.77 -14.06
CA GLU A 313 16.52 4.23 -14.12
C GLU A 313 15.33 4.66 -14.97
N ARG A 314 14.59 5.67 -14.48
CA ARG A 314 13.45 6.24 -15.19
C ARG A 314 13.25 7.73 -14.86
N LEU A 315 12.57 8.45 -15.75
CA LEU A 315 12.10 9.81 -15.46
C LEU A 315 10.70 9.71 -14.85
N CYS A 316 10.48 10.39 -13.74
CA CYS A 316 9.22 10.32 -13.01
C CYS A 316 8.78 11.69 -12.48
N LEU A 317 7.50 11.78 -12.17
CA LEU A 317 6.88 12.89 -11.47
C LEU A 317 6.44 12.38 -10.09
N ILE A 318 7.10 12.85 -9.04
CA ILE A 318 6.90 12.38 -7.68
C ILE A 318 6.21 13.42 -6.81
N PRO A 319 5.33 13.03 -5.87
CA PRO A 319 4.74 13.95 -4.90
C PRO A 319 5.76 14.31 -3.81
N VAL A 320 6.12 15.60 -3.71
CA VAL A 320 6.98 16.16 -2.67
C VAL A 320 6.28 17.39 -2.09
N ASP A 321 6.15 17.49 -0.78
CA ASP A 321 5.58 18.64 -0.07
C ASP A 321 4.27 19.20 -0.69
N ASN A 322 3.31 18.34 -1.02
CA ASN A 322 2.04 18.68 -1.69
C ASN A 322 2.16 19.24 -3.11
N THR A 323 3.33 19.11 -3.74
CA THR A 323 3.57 19.46 -5.15
C THR A 323 4.12 18.26 -5.91
N GLU A 324 4.06 18.31 -7.24
CA GLU A 324 4.70 17.28 -8.08
C GLU A 324 6.06 17.78 -8.57
N THR A 325 7.11 17.01 -8.33
CA THR A 325 8.49 17.30 -8.71
C THR A 325 8.95 16.32 -9.79
N LEU A 326 9.52 16.84 -10.89
CA LEU A 326 10.14 16.00 -11.92
C LEU A 326 11.49 15.50 -11.41
N ALA A 327 11.67 14.20 -11.34
CA ALA A 327 12.88 13.58 -10.82
C ALA A 327 13.33 12.41 -11.68
N TYR A 328 14.60 12.08 -11.59
CA TYR A 328 15.15 10.80 -12.04
C TYR A 328 15.16 9.81 -10.87
N GLU A 329 14.50 8.70 -11.05
CA GLU A 329 14.55 7.55 -10.14
C GLU A 329 15.70 6.65 -10.53
N PHE A 330 16.42 6.18 -9.52
CA PHE A 330 17.41 5.11 -9.63
C PHE A 330 17.12 4.06 -8.57
N SER A 331 16.85 2.82 -8.95
CA SER A 331 16.84 1.71 -8.01
C SER A 331 18.11 0.90 -8.14
N GLY A 332 18.62 0.36 -7.03
CA GLY A 332 19.84 -0.43 -7.07
C GLY A 332 20.44 -0.69 -5.69
N GLU A 333 21.63 -1.24 -5.66
CA GLU A 333 22.28 -1.68 -4.43
C GLU A 333 23.38 -0.74 -3.94
N TYR A 334 23.44 -0.58 -2.62
CA TYR A 334 24.53 0.07 -1.90
C TYR A 334 24.75 -0.60 -0.55
N GLY A 335 25.98 -1.07 -0.29
CA GLY A 335 26.33 -1.66 1.01
C GLY A 335 25.51 -2.92 1.37
N GLY A 336 25.00 -3.66 0.37
CA GLY A 336 24.19 -4.87 0.57
C GLY A 336 22.72 -4.60 0.90
N SER A 337 22.23 -3.40 0.64
CA SER A 337 20.82 -3.03 0.74
C SER A 337 20.35 -2.39 -0.55
N THR A 338 19.09 -2.61 -0.91
CA THR A 338 18.46 -2.02 -2.10
C THR A 338 17.83 -0.68 -1.74
N TYR A 339 18.01 0.31 -2.61
CA TYR A 339 17.49 1.66 -2.44
C TYR A 339 16.77 2.14 -3.69
N TYR A 340 15.83 3.05 -3.47
CA TYR A 340 15.24 3.92 -4.48
C TYR A 340 15.69 5.35 -4.18
N VAL A 341 16.41 5.97 -5.12
CA VAL A 341 16.98 7.31 -4.97
C VAL A 341 16.36 8.22 -6.03
N TYR A 342 15.85 9.36 -5.62
CA TYR A 342 15.21 10.33 -6.51
C TYR A 342 16.02 11.61 -6.58
N ILE A 343 16.49 11.96 -7.79
CA ILE A 343 17.27 13.17 -8.07
C ILE A 343 16.41 14.15 -8.86
N ASP A 344 16.19 15.33 -8.32
CA ASP A 344 15.47 16.42 -9.00
C ASP A 344 16.05 16.70 -10.38
N ALA A 345 15.23 16.57 -11.43
CA ALA A 345 15.65 16.68 -12.81
C ALA A 345 15.97 18.14 -13.25
N VAL A 346 15.68 19.12 -12.39
CA VAL A 346 15.91 20.53 -12.66
C VAL A 346 17.17 21.05 -11.95
N ASN A 347 17.37 20.72 -10.69
CA ASN A 347 18.45 21.28 -9.86
C ASN A 347 19.51 20.24 -9.46
N GLY A 348 19.24 18.93 -9.60
CA GLY A 348 20.16 17.84 -9.29
C GLY A 348 20.34 17.54 -7.80
N SER A 349 19.46 18.04 -6.94
CA SER A 349 19.43 17.63 -5.52
C SER A 349 18.73 16.28 -5.35
N GLU A 350 19.16 15.50 -4.37
CA GLU A 350 18.40 14.36 -3.89
C GLU A 350 17.13 14.88 -3.22
N CYS A 351 15.97 14.42 -3.66
CA CYS A 351 14.67 14.89 -3.17
C CYS A 351 13.90 13.80 -2.41
N GLU A 352 14.23 12.52 -2.62
CA GLU A 352 13.66 11.43 -1.85
C GLU A 352 14.58 10.21 -1.86
N LEU A 353 14.53 9.40 -0.82
CA LEU A 353 15.30 8.17 -0.66
C LEU A 353 14.49 7.14 0.11
N PHE A 354 14.34 5.94 -0.46
CA PHE A 354 13.75 4.81 0.24
C PHE A 354 14.73 3.64 0.31
N THR A 355 14.71 2.94 1.45
CA THR A 355 15.42 1.66 1.63
C THR A 355 14.43 0.52 1.55
N VAL A 356 14.72 -0.50 0.77
CA VAL A 356 13.91 -1.72 0.72
C VAL A 356 14.20 -2.59 1.93
N VAL A 357 13.16 -2.97 2.64
CA VAL A 357 13.23 -3.86 3.81
C VAL A 357 12.27 -5.04 3.63
N GLY A 358 12.61 -6.19 4.22
CA GLY A 358 11.68 -7.32 4.28
C GLY A 358 10.61 -7.09 5.34
N SER A 359 9.38 -7.50 5.04
CA SER A 359 8.23 -7.45 5.93
C SER A 359 7.43 -8.77 5.91
N ASN A 360 6.43 -8.89 6.78
CA ASN A 360 5.49 -10.02 6.74
C ASN A 360 4.60 -10.01 5.49
N GLN A 361 4.47 -8.86 4.85
CA GLN A 361 3.72 -8.67 3.62
C GLN A 361 4.63 -8.65 2.38
N GLY A 362 5.79 -9.32 2.44
CA GLY A 362 6.79 -9.34 1.39
C GLY A 362 7.82 -8.22 1.54
N ARG A 363 7.87 -7.28 0.59
CA ARG A 363 8.80 -6.14 0.61
C ARG A 363 8.08 -4.88 1.08
N ALA A 364 8.82 -4.02 1.79
CA ALA A 364 8.35 -2.68 2.15
C ALA A 364 9.47 -1.66 1.94
N LEU A 365 9.12 -0.38 1.92
CA LEU A 365 10.04 0.75 1.89
C LEU A 365 10.07 1.46 3.24
N MET A 366 11.23 1.96 3.60
CA MET A 366 11.48 2.75 4.79
C MET A 366 12.27 4.00 4.41
#